data_0702ed39e91c680f1ba2f9c811e65d1b
#
_entry.id   0702ed39e91c680f1ba2f9c811e65d1b
#
_cell.length_a   1.000
_cell.length_b   1.000
_cell.length_c   1.000
_cell.angle_alpha   90.00
_cell.angle_beta   90.00
_cell.angle_gamma   90.00
#
_symmetry.space_group_name_H-M   'P 1'
#
loop_
_entity.id
_entity.type
_entity.pdbx_description
1 polymer ?
#
loop_
_entity_poly.entity_id
_entity_poly.type
_entity_poly.pdbx_seq_one_letter_code
_entity_poly.pdbx_strand_id
1 'polypeptide(L)'
;MLKGIAASAGVSVAKVYKLETPKVVIEKKAGVAQEEVKKFEDALEKTKKDIEGVKERAAKRLSDEELAVFDAHLMMAGDPELAGQIKAMIENDGVNAEYATEQVANQMVEMFESMDNDYFRERAADIKDVTFRLKCNLLGLTIPDLTSIDEDSIIVAHDLTPSDTAQLNEFVKGFATEIGGKTSHSAIMANSLEIPAVVGCPGVCDACKTGDTLALDALDGVVEVNPDEATIAKYEAKAAAYL
;
A
#
# COMPACT_ATOMS: atom_id res chain seq x y z
N MET A 1 -12.19 -11.71 19.00
CA MET A 1 -11.06 -12.47 18.43
C MET A 1 -11.31 -12.73 16.95
N LEU A 2 -10.38 -12.32 16.11
CA LEU A 2 -10.44 -12.50 14.66
C LEU A 2 -9.38 -13.50 14.23
N LYS A 3 -9.65 -14.22 13.16
CA LYS A 3 -8.72 -15.23 12.62
C LYS A 3 -8.32 -14.89 11.19
N GLY A 4 -7.04 -15.06 10.91
CA GLY A 4 -6.45 -14.91 9.59
C GLY A 4 -5.35 -15.92 9.36
N ILE A 5 -4.46 -15.61 8.44
CA ILE A 5 -3.34 -16.46 8.06
C ILE A 5 -2.06 -15.91 8.70
N ALA A 6 -1.34 -16.74 9.45
CA ALA A 6 -0.01 -16.40 9.99
C ALA A 6 0.99 -16.35 8.82
N ALA A 7 1.27 -15.16 8.33
CA ALA A 7 2.10 -14.96 7.13
C ALA A 7 3.57 -14.72 7.47
N SER A 8 3.85 -14.08 8.60
CA SER A 8 5.21 -13.86 9.11
C SER A 8 5.18 -14.05 10.62
N ALA A 9 5.98 -14.97 11.11
CA ALA A 9 5.91 -15.45 12.50
C ALA A 9 6.30 -14.37 13.52
N GLY A 10 5.61 -14.37 14.65
CA GLY A 10 5.87 -13.50 15.78
C GLY A 10 4.61 -13.12 16.52
N VAL A 11 4.79 -12.48 17.66
CA VAL A 11 3.69 -11.98 18.49
C VAL A 11 4.00 -10.54 18.90
N SER A 12 3.03 -9.66 18.75
CA SER A 12 3.17 -8.24 19.11
C SER A 12 1.92 -7.73 19.81
N VAL A 13 2.11 -6.77 20.72
CA VAL A 13 1.04 -6.00 21.33
C VAL A 13 1.42 -4.52 21.19
N ALA A 14 0.60 -3.74 20.51
CA ALA A 14 0.85 -2.31 20.31
C ALA A 14 -0.45 -1.59 19.96
N LYS A 15 -0.36 -0.27 19.83
CA LYS A 15 -1.48 0.54 19.36
C LYS A 15 -1.73 0.38 17.87
N VAL A 16 -2.99 0.42 17.49
CA VAL A 16 -3.41 0.34 16.10
C VAL A 16 -3.11 1.66 15.38
N TYR A 17 -2.48 1.54 14.22
CA TYR A 17 -2.50 2.56 13.18
C TYR A 17 -3.36 2.02 12.03
N LYS A 18 -4.57 2.53 11.90
CA LYS A 18 -5.46 2.11 10.82
C LYS A 18 -5.13 2.88 9.56
N LEU A 19 -4.64 2.17 8.55
CA LEU A 19 -4.36 2.76 7.25
C LEU A 19 -5.65 2.84 6.44
N GLU A 20 -6.18 4.05 6.34
CA GLU A 20 -7.37 4.33 5.55
C GLU A 20 -6.95 4.91 4.20
N THR A 21 -6.96 4.06 3.17
CA THR A 21 -6.68 4.52 1.82
C THR A 21 -7.89 5.26 1.26
N PRO A 22 -7.67 6.37 0.52
CA PRO A 22 -8.76 7.09 -0.12
C PRO A 22 -9.53 6.16 -1.06
N LYS A 23 -10.86 6.29 -1.05
CA LYS A 23 -11.70 5.57 -2.01
C LYS A 23 -11.72 6.37 -3.32
N VAL A 24 -11.19 5.77 -4.37
CA VAL A 24 -11.15 6.37 -5.70
C VAL A 24 -12.38 5.94 -6.47
N VAL A 25 -13.25 6.92 -6.80
CA VAL A 25 -14.42 6.73 -7.65
C VAL A 25 -14.22 7.60 -8.88
N ILE A 26 -14.17 6.98 -10.06
CA ILE A 26 -13.93 7.67 -11.30
C ILE A 26 -15.12 7.50 -12.23
N GLU A 27 -15.61 8.63 -12.74
CA GLU A 27 -16.69 8.68 -13.72
C GLU A 27 -16.14 9.10 -15.07
N LYS A 28 -16.65 8.49 -16.13
CA LYS A 28 -16.37 8.92 -17.49
C LYS A 28 -17.10 10.21 -17.78
N LYS A 29 -16.39 11.26 -18.15
CA LYS A 29 -16.93 12.55 -18.52
C LYS A 29 -16.31 13.05 -19.80
N ALA A 30 -17.07 13.85 -20.57
CA ALA A 30 -16.49 14.61 -21.66
C ALA A 30 -15.61 15.73 -21.10
N GLY A 31 -14.49 16.01 -21.77
CA GLY A 31 -13.55 17.05 -21.35
C GLY A 31 -12.96 17.78 -22.56
N VAL A 32 -12.46 18.98 -22.30
CA VAL A 32 -11.70 19.74 -23.29
C VAL A 32 -10.27 19.20 -23.29
N ALA A 33 -9.83 18.61 -24.41
CA ALA A 33 -8.57 17.89 -24.50
C ALA A 33 -7.39 18.69 -23.94
N GLN A 34 -7.27 19.94 -24.29
CA GLN A 34 -6.18 20.81 -23.85
C GLN A 34 -6.15 20.99 -22.32
N GLU A 35 -7.31 21.16 -21.71
CA GLU A 35 -7.46 21.31 -20.26
C GLU A 35 -7.18 19.99 -19.52
N GLU A 36 -7.69 18.89 -20.05
CA GLU A 36 -7.52 17.57 -19.45
C GLU A 36 -6.07 17.08 -19.55
N VAL A 37 -5.40 17.34 -20.66
CA VAL A 37 -3.96 17.01 -20.83
C VAL A 37 -3.12 17.80 -19.82
N LYS A 38 -3.41 19.11 -19.66
CA LYS A 38 -2.69 19.91 -18.68
C LYS A 38 -2.93 19.43 -17.26
N LYS A 39 -4.17 19.11 -16.92
CA LYS A 39 -4.54 18.54 -15.61
C LYS A 39 -3.80 17.25 -15.33
N PHE A 40 -3.69 16.39 -16.34
CA PHE A 40 -2.91 15.15 -16.25
C PHE A 40 -1.42 15.44 -16.03
N GLU A 41 -0.83 16.32 -16.81
CA GLU A 41 0.59 16.66 -16.70
C GLU A 41 0.93 17.24 -15.33
N ASP A 42 0.10 18.13 -14.80
CA ASP A 42 0.27 18.71 -13.47
C ASP A 42 0.17 17.64 -12.37
N ALA A 43 -0.78 16.72 -12.49
CA ALA A 43 -0.95 15.61 -11.55
C ALA A 43 0.22 14.62 -11.63
N LEU A 44 0.75 14.38 -12.82
CA LEU A 44 1.91 13.50 -13.01
C LEU A 44 3.16 14.09 -12.35
N GLU A 45 3.40 15.39 -12.53
CA GLU A 45 4.53 16.07 -11.87
C GLU A 45 4.38 16.03 -10.35
N LYS A 46 3.17 16.24 -9.83
CA LYS A 46 2.91 16.11 -8.40
C LYS A 46 3.15 14.69 -7.91
N THR A 47 2.74 13.69 -8.68
CA THR A 47 2.95 12.27 -8.35
C THR A 47 4.44 11.96 -8.25
N LYS A 48 5.25 12.43 -9.19
CA LYS A 48 6.71 12.27 -9.14
C LYS A 48 7.30 12.90 -7.88
N LYS A 49 6.90 14.13 -7.57
CA LYS A 49 7.36 14.83 -6.37
C LYS A 49 6.94 14.12 -5.09
N ASP A 50 5.73 13.59 -5.03
CA ASP A 50 5.24 12.83 -3.89
C ASP A 50 6.08 11.56 -3.67
N ILE A 51 6.40 10.83 -4.74
CA ILE A 51 7.24 9.62 -4.67
C ILE A 51 8.66 9.99 -4.23
N GLU A 52 9.25 11.04 -4.79
CA GLU A 52 10.56 11.53 -4.38
C GLU A 52 10.59 11.91 -2.89
N GLY A 53 9.55 12.59 -2.42
CA GLY A 53 9.41 12.96 -1.02
C GLY A 53 9.32 11.75 -0.08
N VAL A 54 8.53 10.74 -0.44
CA VAL A 54 8.44 9.50 0.32
C VAL A 54 9.79 8.79 0.34
N LYS A 55 10.47 8.69 -0.80
CA LYS A 55 11.79 8.09 -0.89
C LYS A 55 12.80 8.81 0.01
N GLU A 56 12.81 10.14 -0.01
CA GLU A 56 13.70 10.94 0.81
C GLU A 56 13.46 10.72 2.32
N ARG A 57 12.21 10.68 2.74
CA ARG A 57 11.86 10.37 4.14
C ARG A 57 12.24 8.95 4.53
N ALA A 58 11.98 7.98 3.66
CA ALA A 58 12.32 6.59 3.88
C ALA A 58 13.83 6.34 3.88
N ALA A 59 14.61 7.12 3.13
CA ALA A 59 16.07 6.99 3.04
C ALA A 59 16.79 7.16 4.37
N LYS A 60 16.15 7.81 5.34
CA LYS A 60 16.71 7.97 6.69
C LYS A 60 16.81 6.65 7.46
N ARG A 61 16.06 5.63 7.05
CA ARG A 61 15.90 4.37 7.77
C ARG A 61 16.11 3.12 6.92
N LEU A 62 16.07 3.26 5.60
CA LEU A 62 16.16 2.14 4.66
C LEU A 62 17.47 2.15 3.89
N SER A 63 17.92 0.98 3.46
CA SER A 63 19.08 0.82 2.59
C SER A 63 18.73 1.21 1.14
N ASP A 64 19.75 1.42 0.30
CA ASP A 64 19.56 1.70 -1.11
C ASP A 64 18.79 0.59 -1.83
N GLU A 65 19.02 -0.66 -1.46
CA GLU A 65 18.30 -1.82 -2.01
C GLU A 65 16.82 -1.77 -1.68
N GLU A 66 16.47 -1.41 -0.44
CA GLU A 66 15.07 -1.28 -0.01
C GLU A 66 14.38 -0.08 -0.65
N LEU A 67 15.13 0.96 -1.02
CA LEU A 67 14.61 2.15 -1.70
C LEU A 67 14.39 1.94 -3.20
N ALA A 68 14.85 0.82 -3.77
CA ALA A 68 14.77 0.57 -5.21
C ALA A 68 13.32 0.56 -5.74
N VAL A 69 12.34 0.22 -4.90
CA VAL A 69 10.93 0.26 -5.29
C VAL A 69 10.50 1.67 -5.71
N PHE A 70 10.99 2.69 -5.00
CA PHE A 70 10.65 4.08 -5.33
C PHE A 70 11.31 4.53 -6.63
N ASP A 71 12.53 4.05 -6.91
CA ASP A 71 13.20 4.31 -8.19
C ASP A 71 12.43 3.69 -9.35
N ALA A 72 11.93 2.46 -9.19
CA ALA A 72 11.08 1.81 -10.17
C ALA A 72 9.78 2.61 -10.41
N HIS A 73 9.16 3.10 -9.34
CA HIS A 73 7.94 3.92 -9.45
C HIS A 73 8.20 5.25 -10.16
N LEU A 74 9.34 5.89 -9.89
CA LEU A 74 9.73 7.12 -10.60
C LEU A 74 9.97 6.87 -12.07
N MET A 75 10.58 5.75 -12.43
CA MET A 75 10.77 5.36 -13.82
C MET A 75 9.44 5.14 -14.54
N MET A 76 8.48 4.51 -13.88
CA MET A 76 7.13 4.31 -14.43
C MET A 76 6.40 5.64 -14.62
N ALA A 77 6.44 6.51 -13.62
CA ALA A 77 5.83 7.84 -13.70
C ALA A 77 6.46 8.69 -14.78
N GLY A 78 7.75 8.49 -15.07
CA GLY A 78 8.47 9.18 -16.13
C GLY A 78 8.42 8.50 -17.50
N ASP A 79 7.74 7.35 -17.62
CA ASP A 79 7.67 6.59 -18.87
C ASP A 79 6.84 7.32 -19.91
N PRO A 80 7.44 7.70 -21.07
CA PRO A 80 6.71 8.37 -22.13
C PRO A 80 5.56 7.55 -22.71
N GLU A 81 5.64 6.22 -22.63
CA GLU A 81 4.58 5.35 -23.17
C GLU A 81 3.31 5.45 -22.32
N LEU A 82 3.43 5.39 -20.99
CA LEU A 82 2.29 5.57 -20.10
C LEU A 82 1.63 6.94 -20.33
N ALA A 83 2.42 8.00 -20.26
CA ALA A 83 1.92 9.36 -20.47
C ALA A 83 1.35 9.55 -21.87
N GLY A 84 2.02 9.00 -22.89
CA GLY A 84 1.57 9.10 -24.27
C GLY A 84 0.24 8.41 -24.52
N GLN A 85 0.02 7.23 -23.98
CA GLN A 85 -1.25 6.50 -24.10
C GLN A 85 -2.40 7.24 -23.41
N ILE A 86 -2.15 7.79 -22.22
CA ILE A 86 -3.17 8.55 -21.48
C ILE A 86 -3.55 9.82 -22.25
N LYS A 87 -2.57 10.57 -22.73
CA LYS A 87 -2.80 11.78 -23.51
C LYS A 87 -3.53 11.47 -24.83
N ALA A 88 -3.15 10.40 -25.49
CA ALA A 88 -3.80 9.97 -26.75
C ALA A 88 -5.28 9.64 -26.51
N MET A 89 -5.62 8.96 -25.42
CA MET A 89 -7.00 8.65 -25.09
C MET A 89 -7.79 9.93 -24.79
N ILE A 90 -7.22 10.88 -24.06
CA ILE A 90 -7.85 12.18 -23.81
C ILE A 90 -8.16 12.89 -25.12
N GLU A 91 -7.18 12.96 -26.02
CA GLU A 91 -7.31 13.69 -27.29
C GLU A 91 -8.25 12.99 -28.27
N ASN A 92 -8.14 11.65 -28.39
CA ASN A 92 -8.91 10.89 -29.38
C ASN A 92 -10.35 10.63 -28.95
N ASP A 93 -10.56 10.36 -27.65
CA ASP A 93 -11.87 9.98 -27.14
C ASP A 93 -12.62 11.14 -26.47
N GLY A 94 -11.95 12.28 -26.25
CA GLY A 94 -12.56 13.47 -25.66
C GLY A 94 -13.02 13.25 -24.20
N VAL A 95 -12.29 12.40 -23.45
CA VAL A 95 -12.65 12.05 -22.07
C VAL A 95 -11.81 12.79 -21.05
N ASN A 96 -12.25 12.78 -19.80
CA ASN A 96 -11.52 13.38 -18.67
C ASN A 96 -10.23 12.61 -18.33
N ALA A 97 -9.29 13.31 -17.73
CA ALA A 97 -7.97 12.77 -17.39
C ALA A 97 -8.06 11.58 -16.43
N GLU A 98 -8.96 11.62 -15.45
CA GLU A 98 -9.15 10.54 -14.47
C GLU A 98 -9.56 9.24 -15.15
N TYR A 99 -10.53 9.32 -16.05
CA TYR A 99 -11.01 8.14 -16.79
C TYR A 99 -9.94 7.59 -17.72
N ALA A 100 -9.25 8.45 -18.46
CA ALA A 100 -8.17 8.03 -19.34
C ALA A 100 -7.05 7.33 -18.57
N THR A 101 -6.66 7.88 -17.43
CA THR A 101 -5.64 7.28 -16.56
C THR A 101 -6.06 5.90 -16.07
N GLU A 102 -7.30 5.76 -15.60
CA GLU A 102 -7.82 4.48 -15.12
C GLU A 102 -7.87 3.43 -16.24
N GLN A 103 -8.36 3.80 -17.43
CA GLN A 103 -8.47 2.87 -18.55
C GLN A 103 -7.10 2.37 -19.01
N VAL A 104 -6.15 3.27 -19.19
CA VAL A 104 -4.79 2.92 -19.61
C VAL A 104 -4.11 2.06 -18.55
N ALA A 105 -4.23 2.45 -17.29
CA ALA A 105 -3.67 1.67 -16.17
C ALA A 105 -4.24 0.26 -16.14
N ASN A 106 -5.56 0.10 -16.25
CA ASN A 106 -6.21 -1.20 -16.24
C ASN A 106 -5.77 -2.07 -17.42
N GLN A 107 -5.61 -1.50 -18.60
CA GLN A 107 -5.13 -2.22 -19.77
C GLN A 107 -3.69 -2.72 -19.57
N MET A 108 -2.81 -1.89 -19.02
CA MET A 108 -1.42 -2.27 -18.75
C MET A 108 -1.33 -3.36 -17.67
N VAL A 109 -2.10 -3.22 -16.61
CA VAL A 109 -2.15 -4.21 -15.51
C VAL A 109 -2.64 -5.55 -16.04
N GLU A 110 -3.72 -5.57 -16.81
CA GLU A 110 -4.27 -6.79 -17.40
C GLU A 110 -3.26 -7.47 -18.31
N MET A 111 -2.55 -6.71 -19.14
CA MET A 111 -1.51 -7.21 -20.01
C MET A 111 -0.37 -7.87 -19.23
N PHE A 112 0.13 -7.23 -18.18
CA PHE A 112 1.20 -7.78 -17.36
C PHE A 112 0.75 -8.96 -16.50
N GLU A 113 -0.45 -8.94 -15.97
CA GLU A 113 -0.99 -10.05 -15.18
C GLU A 113 -1.29 -11.29 -16.05
N SER A 114 -1.53 -11.10 -17.35
CA SER A 114 -1.76 -12.22 -18.28
C SER A 114 -0.47 -12.98 -18.61
N MET A 115 0.67 -12.38 -18.34
CA MET A 115 1.98 -13.02 -18.51
C MET A 115 2.27 -13.90 -17.31
N ASP A 116 2.50 -15.20 -17.52
CA ASP A 116 2.77 -16.15 -16.44
C ASP A 116 4.23 -16.06 -15.98
N ASN A 117 4.57 -14.94 -15.34
CA ASN A 117 5.93 -14.61 -14.89
C ASN A 117 5.85 -13.69 -13.69
N ASP A 118 6.55 -14.02 -12.61
CA ASP A 118 6.57 -13.23 -11.37
C ASP A 118 7.07 -11.80 -11.57
N TYR A 119 8.03 -11.60 -12.47
CA TYR A 119 8.53 -10.26 -12.80
C TYR A 119 7.42 -9.35 -13.33
N PHE A 120 6.60 -9.85 -14.26
CA PHE A 120 5.49 -9.06 -14.82
C PHE A 120 4.35 -8.86 -13.83
N ARG A 121 4.09 -9.81 -12.94
CA ARG A 121 3.11 -9.64 -11.86
C ARG A 121 3.53 -8.54 -10.90
N GLU A 122 4.82 -8.49 -10.56
CA GLU A 122 5.38 -7.43 -9.72
C GLU A 122 5.27 -6.07 -10.40
N ARG A 123 5.54 -6.01 -11.73
CA ARG A 123 5.34 -4.80 -12.52
C ARG A 123 3.89 -4.35 -12.53
N ALA A 124 2.94 -5.28 -12.63
CA ALA A 124 1.52 -4.95 -12.55
C ALA A 124 1.17 -4.30 -11.20
N ALA A 125 1.69 -4.83 -10.10
CA ALA A 125 1.49 -4.26 -8.77
C ALA A 125 2.07 -2.84 -8.66
N ASP A 126 3.24 -2.61 -9.23
CA ASP A 126 3.88 -1.29 -9.26
C ASP A 126 3.07 -0.28 -10.09
N ILE A 127 2.54 -0.70 -11.24
CA ILE A 127 1.68 0.15 -12.06
C ILE A 127 0.41 0.54 -11.29
N LYS A 128 -0.21 -0.42 -10.60
CA LYS A 128 -1.38 -0.14 -9.75
C LYS A 128 -1.06 0.92 -8.69
N ASP A 129 0.09 0.79 -8.04
CA ASP A 129 0.52 1.71 -6.98
C ASP A 129 0.76 3.13 -7.52
N VAL A 130 1.55 3.26 -8.58
CA VAL A 130 1.86 4.56 -9.19
C VAL A 130 0.60 5.23 -9.74
N THR A 131 -0.24 4.49 -10.46
CA THR A 131 -1.45 5.05 -11.06
C THR A 131 -2.52 5.36 -10.01
N PHE A 132 -2.54 4.64 -8.88
CA PHE A 132 -3.38 5.00 -7.74
C PHE A 132 -3.00 6.38 -7.19
N ARG A 133 -1.71 6.66 -7.00
CA ARG A 133 -1.23 7.98 -6.59
C ARG A 133 -1.61 9.07 -7.59
N LEU A 134 -1.45 8.77 -8.86
CA LEU A 134 -1.81 9.69 -9.94
C LEU A 134 -3.31 10.01 -9.92
N LYS A 135 -4.15 8.99 -9.78
CA LYS A 135 -5.61 9.17 -9.68
C LYS A 135 -6.00 9.99 -8.45
N CYS A 136 -5.37 9.73 -7.31
CA CYS A 136 -5.59 10.52 -6.10
C CYS A 136 -5.23 11.99 -6.31
N ASN A 137 -4.12 12.27 -6.97
CA ASN A 137 -3.72 13.65 -7.29
C ASN A 137 -4.68 14.32 -8.26
N LEU A 138 -5.19 13.59 -9.25
CA LEU A 138 -6.22 14.11 -10.15
C LEU A 138 -7.53 14.45 -9.43
N LEU A 139 -7.88 13.68 -8.41
CA LEU A 139 -9.12 13.84 -7.64
C LEU A 139 -8.96 14.74 -6.40
N GLY A 140 -7.75 15.20 -6.11
CA GLY A 140 -7.47 16.00 -4.92
C GLY A 140 -7.54 15.23 -3.61
N LEU A 141 -7.31 13.91 -3.65
CA LEU A 141 -7.29 13.05 -2.47
C LEU A 141 -5.88 12.92 -1.90
N THR A 142 -5.77 12.76 -0.58
CA THR A 142 -4.47 12.63 0.11
C THR A 142 -4.24 11.17 0.52
N ILE A 143 -3.06 10.66 0.22
CA ILE A 143 -2.61 9.32 0.64
C ILE A 143 -1.89 9.46 1.99
N PRO A 144 -2.23 8.64 3.01
CA PRO A 144 -1.51 8.66 4.28
C PRO A 144 -0.02 8.33 4.13
N ASP A 145 0.81 9.01 4.92
CA ASP A 145 2.26 8.82 4.91
C ASP A 145 2.68 7.93 6.09
N LEU A 146 3.03 6.68 5.81
CA LEU A 146 3.45 5.72 6.83
C LEU A 146 4.81 6.06 7.45
N THR A 147 5.63 6.89 6.79
CA THR A 147 6.90 7.33 7.35
C THR A 147 6.73 8.25 8.56
N SER A 148 5.52 8.76 8.77
CA SER A 148 5.18 9.61 9.92
C SER A 148 4.95 8.84 11.22
N ILE A 149 4.88 7.51 11.18
CA ILE A 149 4.72 6.69 12.38
C ILE A 149 5.96 6.84 13.26
N ASP A 150 5.78 7.31 14.50
CA ASP A 150 6.85 7.63 15.43
C ASP A 150 6.70 6.95 16.81
N GLU A 151 5.73 6.06 16.97
CA GLU A 151 5.52 5.24 18.17
C GLU A 151 5.21 3.79 17.78
N ASP A 152 5.49 2.86 18.67
CA ASP A 152 5.24 1.44 18.44
C ASP A 152 3.79 1.23 18.02
N SER A 153 3.59 0.67 16.84
CA SER A 153 2.29 0.53 16.21
C SER A 153 2.15 -0.79 15.47
N ILE A 154 0.92 -1.25 15.38
CA ILE A 154 0.52 -2.35 14.49
C ILE A 154 -0.37 -1.73 13.41
N ILE A 155 0.01 -1.89 12.16
CA ILE A 155 -0.78 -1.38 11.04
C ILE A 155 -1.95 -2.33 10.77
N VAL A 156 -3.14 -1.76 10.64
CA VAL A 156 -4.35 -2.48 10.21
C VAL A 156 -4.81 -1.85 8.92
N ALA A 157 -4.95 -2.66 7.87
CA ALA A 157 -5.30 -2.18 6.53
C ALA A 157 -6.12 -3.23 5.77
N HIS A 158 -6.81 -2.79 4.72
CA HIS A 158 -7.45 -3.72 3.80
C HIS A 158 -6.36 -4.53 3.06
N ASP A 159 -5.35 -3.85 2.55
CA ASP A 159 -4.17 -4.44 1.93
C ASP A 159 -3.02 -3.44 2.04
N LEU A 160 -1.80 -3.89 1.78
CA LEU A 160 -0.60 -3.04 1.73
C LEU A 160 0.01 -3.10 0.33
N THR A 161 0.25 -1.93 -0.26
CA THR A 161 0.90 -1.79 -1.57
C THR A 161 2.42 -1.91 -1.43
N PRO A 162 3.15 -2.10 -2.54
CA PRO A 162 4.61 -2.07 -2.50
C PRO A 162 5.19 -0.80 -1.88
N SER A 163 4.63 0.38 -2.18
CA SER A 163 5.09 1.62 -1.57
C SER A 163 4.76 1.71 -0.08
N ASP A 164 3.63 1.12 0.36
CA ASP A 164 3.30 1.05 1.78
C ASP A 164 4.35 0.22 2.55
N THR A 165 4.65 -0.98 2.06
CA THR A 165 5.61 -1.87 2.73
C THR A 165 7.02 -1.30 2.74
N ALA A 166 7.40 -0.55 1.72
CA ALA A 166 8.70 0.12 1.65
C ALA A 166 8.84 1.28 2.64
N GLN A 167 7.74 1.80 3.18
CA GLN A 167 7.74 2.87 4.18
C GLN A 167 7.82 2.37 5.63
N LEU A 168 7.70 1.06 5.86
CA LEU A 168 7.67 0.50 7.20
C LEU A 168 9.00 0.74 7.91
N ASN A 169 8.94 1.23 9.15
CA ASN A 169 10.10 1.59 9.95
C ASN A 169 10.16 0.76 11.25
N GLU A 170 11.12 1.05 12.10
CA GLU A 170 11.35 0.35 13.36
C GLU A 170 10.19 0.41 14.35
N PHE A 171 9.29 1.39 14.23
CA PHE A 171 8.12 1.51 15.10
C PHE A 171 6.97 0.61 14.68
N VAL A 172 7.01 0.05 13.47
CA VAL A 172 5.98 -0.89 13.02
C VAL A 172 6.30 -2.27 13.56
N LYS A 173 5.51 -2.72 14.54
CA LYS A 173 5.72 -3.99 15.26
C LYS A 173 4.98 -5.16 14.64
N GLY A 174 4.20 -4.91 13.61
CA GLY A 174 3.44 -5.92 12.89
C GLY A 174 2.34 -5.30 12.07
N PHE A 175 1.65 -6.11 11.30
CA PHE A 175 0.47 -5.64 10.58
C PHE A 175 -0.58 -6.75 10.40
N ALA A 176 -1.83 -6.34 10.21
CA ALA A 176 -2.93 -7.21 9.89
C ALA A 176 -3.65 -6.66 8.67
N THR A 177 -3.91 -7.50 7.69
CA THR A 177 -4.65 -7.12 6.48
C THR A 177 -5.88 -8.00 6.27
N GLU A 178 -6.91 -7.42 5.64
CA GLU A 178 -8.16 -8.15 5.36
C GLU A 178 -7.98 -9.17 4.26
N ILE A 179 -7.16 -8.86 3.26
CA ILE A 179 -6.89 -9.75 2.14
C ILE A 179 -5.42 -10.18 2.12
N GLY A 180 -5.10 -11.12 1.28
CA GLY A 180 -3.75 -11.64 1.11
C GLY A 180 -3.61 -13.09 1.57
N GLY A 181 -2.52 -13.70 1.19
CA GLY A 181 -2.14 -15.06 1.57
C GLY A 181 -0.65 -15.13 1.85
N LYS A 182 -0.14 -16.33 2.12
CA LYS A 182 1.27 -16.54 2.45
C LYS A 182 2.24 -16.14 1.33
N THR A 183 1.76 -16.09 0.10
CA THR A 183 2.57 -15.72 -1.08
C THR A 183 2.30 -14.30 -1.57
N SER A 184 1.47 -13.53 -0.88
CA SER A 184 1.21 -12.13 -1.23
C SER A 184 2.47 -11.28 -1.03
N HIS A 185 2.55 -10.15 -1.74
CA HIS A 185 3.69 -9.23 -1.62
C HIS A 185 3.91 -8.78 -0.17
N SER A 186 2.83 -8.41 0.54
CA SER A 186 2.91 -7.98 1.94
C SER A 186 3.44 -9.08 2.86
N ALA A 187 3.04 -10.33 2.64
CA ALA A 187 3.52 -11.48 3.42
C ALA A 187 5.02 -11.70 3.19
N ILE A 188 5.47 -11.64 1.96
CA ILE A 188 6.89 -11.79 1.60
C ILE A 188 7.72 -10.67 2.24
N MET A 189 7.24 -9.44 2.18
CA MET A 189 7.92 -8.29 2.77
C MET A 189 7.97 -8.38 4.29
N ALA A 190 6.89 -8.81 4.94
CA ALA A 190 6.87 -9.00 6.39
C ALA A 190 7.93 -10.02 6.85
N ASN A 191 8.07 -11.13 6.13
CA ASN A 191 9.09 -12.12 6.39
C ASN A 191 10.50 -11.54 6.20
N SER A 192 10.70 -10.78 5.15
CA SER A 192 11.99 -10.13 4.88
C SER A 192 12.37 -9.11 5.95
N LEU A 193 11.39 -8.38 6.47
CA LEU A 193 11.59 -7.38 7.53
C LEU A 193 11.55 -7.99 8.94
N GLU A 194 11.27 -9.28 9.05
CA GLU A 194 11.17 -10.01 10.32
C GLU A 194 10.14 -9.41 11.28
N ILE A 195 9.02 -8.93 10.75
CA ILE A 195 7.90 -8.42 11.56
C ILE A 195 6.71 -9.37 11.52
N PRO A 196 5.98 -9.54 12.64
CA PRO A 196 4.78 -10.37 12.66
C PRO A 196 3.71 -9.85 11.72
N ALA A 197 3.06 -10.76 10.98
CA ALA A 197 1.98 -10.38 10.06
C ALA A 197 0.88 -11.45 10.01
N VAL A 198 -0.36 -11.00 10.13
CA VAL A 198 -1.57 -11.80 9.90
C VAL A 198 -2.27 -11.21 8.68
N VAL A 199 -2.40 -12.01 7.64
CA VAL A 199 -3.08 -11.59 6.40
C VAL A 199 -4.37 -12.40 6.21
N GLY A 200 -5.21 -11.98 5.26
CA GLY A 200 -6.46 -12.68 5.04
C GLY A 200 -7.33 -12.76 6.30
N CYS A 201 -7.44 -11.64 7.04
CA CYS A 201 -8.19 -11.53 8.29
C CYS A 201 -9.46 -10.69 8.07
N PRO A 202 -10.57 -11.30 7.62
CA PRO A 202 -11.77 -10.53 7.28
C PRO A 202 -12.32 -9.73 8.45
N GLY A 203 -12.73 -8.50 8.19
CA GLY A 203 -13.35 -7.64 9.19
C GLY A 203 -12.40 -6.93 10.15
N VAL A 204 -11.09 -7.10 10.00
CA VAL A 204 -10.12 -6.49 10.93
C VAL A 204 -10.16 -4.95 10.88
N CYS A 205 -10.40 -4.36 9.71
CA CYS A 205 -10.49 -2.90 9.59
C CYS A 205 -11.71 -2.35 10.33
N ASP A 206 -12.85 -3.00 10.21
CA ASP A 206 -14.09 -2.57 10.88
C ASP A 206 -14.04 -2.79 12.39
N ALA A 207 -13.25 -3.75 12.85
CA ALA A 207 -13.13 -4.11 14.26
C ALA A 207 -12.22 -3.15 15.04
N CYS A 208 -11.38 -2.38 14.39
CA CYS A 208 -10.36 -1.53 15.02
C CYS A 208 -10.50 -0.06 14.65
N LYS A 209 -9.98 0.79 15.54
CA LYS A 209 -9.77 2.22 15.30
C LYS A 209 -8.33 2.56 15.65
N THR A 210 -7.77 3.58 15.01
CA THR A 210 -6.47 4.11 15.39
C THR A 210 -6.47 4.50 16.86
N GLY A 211 -5.45 4.04 17.59
CA GLY A 211 -5.34 4.25 19.03
C GLY A 211 -5.84 3.09 19.89
N ASP A 212 -6.62 2.15 19.33
CA ASP A 212 -6.97 0.91 20.02
C ASP A 212 -5.71 0.09 20.30
N THR A 213 -5.75 -0.81 21.27
CA THR A 213 -4.69 -1.79 21.50
C THR A 213 -4.99 -3.06 20.74
N LEU A 214 -4.00 -3.61 20.07
CA LEU A 214 -4.13 -4.85 19.30
C LEU A 214 -3.10 -5.86 19.79
N ALA A 215 -3.55 -7.08 20.01
CA ALA A 215 -2.67 -8.24 20.19
C ALA A 215 -2.66 -9.01 18.88
N LEU A 216 -1.47 -9.17 18.29
CA LEU A 216 -1.25 -9.83 17.00
C LEU A 216 -0.44 -11.11 17.26
N ASP A 217 -1.07 -12.25 17.04
CA ASP A 217 -0.43 -13.56 17.17
C ASP A 217 -0.27 -14.18 15.78
N ALA A 218 0.89 -13.98 15.20
CA ALA A 218 1.22 -14.54 13.88
C ALA A 218 1.90 -15.90 13.98
N LEU A 219 1.78 -16.60 15.10
CA LEU A 219 2.08 -18.02 15.23
C LEU A 219 0.82 -18.83 14.96
N ASP A 220 -0.31 -18.39 15.54
CA ASP A 220 -1.61 -19.07 15.39
C ASP A 220 -2.58 -18.37 14.43
N GLY A 221 -2.21 -17.20 13.90
CA GLY A 221 -3.07 -16.44 12.98
C GLY A 221 -4.25 -15.76 13.67
N VAL A 222 -4.06 -15.24 14.88
CA VAL A 222 -5.13 -14.63 15.68
C VAL A 222 -4.85 -13.16 15.93
N VAL A 223 -5.92 -12.37 15.89
CA VAL A 223 -5.89 -10.93 16.18
C VAL A 223 -6.95 -10.63 17.24
N GLU A 224 -6.56 -9.94 18.29
CA GLU A 224 -7.46 -9.58 19.39
C GLU A 224 -7.46 -8.07 19.62
N VAL A 225 -8.64 -7.44 19.51
CA VAL A 225 -8.81 -5.99 19.63
C VAL A 225 -9.15 -5.64 21.05
N ASN A 226 -8.44 -4.67 21.63
CA ASN A 226 -8.64 -4.18 22.99
C ASN A 226 -8.72 -5.32 24.02
N PRO A 227 -7.73 -6.23 24.05
CA PRO A 227 -7.70 -7.30 25.06
C PRO A 227 -7.55 -6.72 26.45
N ASP A 228 -8.04 -7.45 27.47
CA ASP A 228 -7.87 -7.05 28.86
C ASP A 228 -6.39 -7.18 29.31
N GLU A 229 -6.09 -6.64 30.50
CA GLU A 229 -4.72 -6.65 31.03
C GLU A 229 -4.13 -8.06 31.16
N ALA A 230 -4.93 -9.04 31.58
CA ALA A 230 -4.50 -10.42 31.73
C ALA A 230 -4.17 -11.04 30.36
N THR A 231 -4.98 -10.76 29.36
CA THR A 231 -4.77 -11.23 27.99
C THR A 231 -3.54 -10.57 27.37
N ILE A 232 -3.33 -9.26 27.58
CA ILE A 232 -2.14 -8.54 27.14
C ILE A 232 -0.88 -9.20 27.72
N ALA A 233 -0.86 -9.46 29.02
CA ALA A 233 0.26 -10.10 29.70
C ALA A 233 0.56 -11.49 29.12
N LYS A 234 -0.47 -12.24 28.76
CA LYS A 234 -0.33 -13.56 28.11
C LYS A 234 0.34 -13.44 26.74
N TYR A 235 -0.06 -12.47 25.91
CA TYR A 235 0.53 -12.25 24.60
C TYR A 235 1.97 -11.71 24.70
N GLU A 236 2.23 -10.82 25.64
CA GLU A 236 3.58 -10.32 25.91
C GLU A 236 4.52 -11.44 26.34
N ALA A 237 4.05 -12.36 27.19
CA ALA A 237 4.81 -13.55 27.59
C ALA A 237 5.06 -14.47 26.39
N LYS A 238 4.08 -14.65 25.51
CA LYS A 238 4.22 -15.45 24.28
C LYS A 238 5.23 -14.81 23.32
N ALA A 239 5.22 -13.48 23.20
CA ALA A 239 6.18 -12.75 22.40
C ALA A 239 7.62 -12.94 22.91
N ALA A 240 7.82 -12.81 24.22
CA ALA A 240 9.12 -13.02 24.87
C ALA A 240 9.62 -14.45 24.69
N ALA A 241 8.75 -15.44 24.79
CA ALA A 241 9.10 -16.85 24.61
C ALA A 241 9.49 -17.20 23.17
N TYR A 242 8.96 -16.47 22.21
CA TYR A 242 9.28 -16.67 20.80
C TYR A 242 10.68 -16.15 20.41
N LEU A 243 11.16 -15.12 21.07
CA LEU A 243 12.48 -14.53 20.79
C LEU A 243 13.64 -15.48 21.12
#